data_5b44c3fea8a2cd044e76857f2adec3ce
#
_entry.id   5b44c3fea8a2cd044e76857f2adec3ce
#
_cell.length_a   1.000
_cell.length_b   1.000
_cell.length_c   1.000
_cell.angle_alpha   90.00
_cell.angle_beta   90.00
_cell.angle_gamma   90.00
#
_symmetry.space_group_name_H-M   'P 1'
#
loop_
_entity.id
_entity.type
_entity.pdbx_description
1 polymer ?
#
loop_
_entity_poly.entity_id
_entity_poly.type
_entity_poly.pdbx_seq_one_letter_code
_entity_poly.pdbx_strand_id
1 'polypeptide(L)'
;MHNIIEQISSNISGKQKKKKQIILSHTSRDVEEYLSMVKNRMNGGFKRIPHFVISKDGTIIQKLRTESYSDYFDEINVNRNSIIISLENLGWLEKVPVKNYLTNWIGNIYNGTPYEKKWRDYFLWDPYTDRQMKSLAGLCKDLVDEHKIEKKCVGHNTTIKDVEKMGGIVSRSNFDKRFTDISPAFNFEKLTNYIQDEQFV
;
A
#
# COMPACT_ATOMS: atom_id res chain seq x y z
N MET A 1 -20.23 5.78 0.30
CA MET A 1 -19.37 6.57 1.21
C MET A 1 -18.54 5.60 2.02
N HIS A 2 -17.19 5.69 1.95
CA HIS A 2 -16.30 4.82 2.72
C HIS A 2 -16.25 5.30 4.17
N ASN A 3 -16.22 4.36 5.12
CA ASN A 3 -16.01 4.71 6.52
C ASN A 3 -14.49 4.95 6.73
N ILE A 4 -14.09 6.22 6.73
CA ILE A 4 -12.70 6.61 6.94
C ILE A 4 -12.52 7.04 8.38
N ILE A 5 -11.60 6.39 9.09
CA ILE A 5 -11.21 6.76 10.45
C ILE A 5 -10.02 7.73 10.35
N GLU A 6 -10.21 8.97 10.76
CA GLU A 6 -9.14 9.95 10.77
C GLU A 6 -8.24 9.79 12.00
N GLN A 7 -6.96 9.56 11.77
CA GLN A 7 -5.90 9.51 12.77
C GLN A 7 -4.69 10.32 12.26
N ILE A 8 -4.90 11.58 11.96
CA ILE A 8 -3.93 12.43 11.28
C ILE A 8 -2.67 12.62 12.12
N SER A 9 -1.52 12.30 11.51
CA SER A 9 -0.20 12.54 12.09
C SER A 9 0.22 13.99 11.90
N SER A 10 0.90 14.54 12.90
CA SER A 10 1.61 15.83 12.79
C SER A 10 2.97 15.73 12.10
N ASN A 11 3.50 14.51 11.94
CA ASN A 11 4.82 14.27 11.35
C ASN A 11 4.78 14.33 9.82
N ILE A 12 4.57 15.52 9.28
CA ILE A 12 4.60 15.79 7.85
C ILE A 12 5.94 16.44 7.47
N SER A 13 6.38 16.21 6.24
CA SER A 13 7.57 16.86 5.66
C SER A 13 7.21 18.13 4.88
N GLY A 14 5.94 18.28 4.51
CA GLY A 14 5.44 19.47 3.85
C GLY A 14 4.07 19.27 3.18
N LYS A 15 3.70 20.24 2.33
CA LYS A 15 2.44 20.23 1.58
C LYS A 15 2.68 20.33 0.08
N GLN A 16 1.86 19.62 -0.68
CA GLN A 16 1.81 19.65 -2.15
C GLN A 16 0.39 19.28 -2.59
N LYS A 17 -0.37 20.25 -3.07
CA LYS A 17 -1.76 20.05 -3.47
C LYS A 17 -1.92 19.18 -4.72
N LYS A 18 -1.05 19.38 -5.73
CA LYS A 18 -1.15 18.62 -6.97
C LYS A 18 -0.49 17.25 -6.81
N LYS A 19 -1.29 16.22 -6.89
CA LYS A 19 -0.84 14.82 -6.94
C LYS A 19 -1.02 14.28 -8.35
N LYS A 20 -0.17 13.38 -8.78
CA LYS A 20 -0.25 12.72 -10.10
C LYS A 20 -0.25 11.21 -10.03
N GLN A 21 0.02 10.65 -8.83
CA GLN A 21 0.28 9.23 -8.68
C GLN A 21 -0.27 8.72 -7.34
N ILE A 22 -0.83 7.52 -7.36
CA ILE A 22 -1.13 6.73 -6.16
C ILE A 22 -0.13 5.59 -6.09
N ILE A 23 0.56 5.44 -4.96
CA ILE A 23 1.53 4.36 -4.76
C ILE A 23 0.97 3.38 -3.75
N LEU A 24 0.85 2.12 -4.17
CA LEU A 24 0.42 1.02 -3.31
C LEU A 24 1.63 0.36 -2.65
N SER A 25 1.53 0.10 -1.36
CA SER A 25 2.50 -0.63 -0.55
C SER A 25 1.79 -1.56 0.43
N HIS A 26 2.54 -2.32 1.23
CA HIS A 26 1.96 -3.09 2.34
C HIS A 26 2.70 -2.80 3.67
N THR A 27 2.02 -3.13 4.77
CA THR A 27 2.51 -2.81 6.13
C THR A 27 3.60 -3.75 6.62
N SER A 28 3.71 -4.96 6.08
CA SER A 28 4.49 -6.10 6.58
C SER A 28 4.11 -6.54 8.02
N ARG A 29 3.03 -6.03 8.55
CA ARG A 29 2.49 -6.26 9.89
C ARG A 29 0.97 -6.23 9.84
N ASP A 30 0.34 -6.74 10.91
CA ASP A 30 -1.06 -6.38 11.16
C ASP A 30 -1.21 -4.87 11.39
N VAL A 31 -2.42 -4.36 11.24
CA VAL A 31 -2.69 -2.92 11.28
C VAL A 31 -2.37 -2.29 12.63
N GLU A 32 -2.65 -2.98 13.73
CA GLU A 32 -2.44 -2.45 15.09
C GLU A 32 -0.95 -2.33 15.40
N GLU A 33 -0.17 -3.37 15.10
CA GLU A 33 1.29 -3.35 15.25
C GLU A 33 1.90 -2.27 14.36
N TYR A 34 1.43 -2.15 13.10
CA TYR A 34 1.92 -1.13 12.18
C TYR A 34 1.66 0.29 12.70
N LEU A 35 0.45 0.59 13.16
CA LEU A 35 0.09 1.90 13.70
C LEU A 35 0.87 2.22 14.98
N SER A 36 1.05 1.23 15.85
CA SER A 36 1.88 1.36 17.06
C SER A 36 3.34 1.65 16.69
N MET A 37 3.88 0.92 15.71
CA MET A 37 5.24 1.14 15.21
C MET A 37 5.40 2.56 14.65
N VAL A 38 4.48 3.02 13.81
CA VAL A 38 4.52 4.37 13.23
C VAL A 38 4.47 5.44 14.31
N LYS A 39 3.66 5.23 15.37
CA LYS A 39 3.54 6.17 16.49
C LYS A 39 4.78 6.25 17.36
N ASN A 40 5.39 5.11 17.66
CA ASN A 40 6.42 5.00 18.70
C ASN A 40 7.85 5.01 18.15
N ARG A 41 8.05 4.66 16.88
CA ARG A 41 9.38 4.58 16.28
C ARG A 41 10.06 5.95 16.27
N MET A 42 11.37 5.97 16.55
CA MET A 42 12.20 7.18 16.65
C MET A 42 11.61 8.21 17.65
N ASN A 43 11.10 7.73 18.80
CA ASN A 43 10.43 8.57 19.80
C ASN A 43 9.32 9.46 19.21
N GLY A 44 8.53 8.90 18.28
CA GLY A 44 7.47 9.65 17.58
C GLY A 44 7.95 10.48 16.39
N GLY A 45 9.25 10.50 16.08
CA GLY A 45 9.82 11.25 14.95
C GLY A 45 9.84 10.49 13.61
N PHE A 46 9.20 9.32 13.53
CA PHE A 46 9.17 8.53 12.30
C PHE A 46 8.38 9.24 11.19
N LYS A 47 9.01 9.43 10.03
CA LYS A 47 8.45 10.21 8.92
C LYS A 47 8.01 9.40 7.71
N ARG A 48 8.22 8.07 7.68
CA ARG A 48 7.75 7.22 6.57
C ARG A 48 6.29 6.81 6.80
N ILE A 49 5.38 7.78 6.72
CA ILE A 49 3.96 7.62 7.02
C ILE A 49 3.17 7.62 5.70
N PRO A 50 2.33 6.59 5.41
CA PRO A 50 1.43 6.62 4.26
C PRO A 50 0.29 7.60 4.49
N HIS A 51 -0.42 7.99 3.44
CA HIS A 51 -1.63 8.79 3.56
C HIS A 51 -2.77 7.97 4.14
N PHE A 52 -2.88 6.72 3.69
CA PHE A 52 -3.93 5.80 4.14
C PHE A 52 -3.33 4.44 4.47
N VAL A 53 -3.95 3.78 5.44
CA VAL A 53 -3.76 2.36 5.75
C VAL A 53 -5.11 1.67 5.59
N ILE A 54 -5.15 0.53 4.92
CA ILE A 54 -6.37 -0.29 4.75
C ILE A 54 -6.15 -1.63 5.41
N SER A 55 -6.93 -1.93 6.45
CA SER A 55 -6.89 -3.20 7.17
C SER A 55 -7.51 -4.34 6.37
N LYS A 56 -7.29 -5.59 6.79
CA LYS A 56 -7.83 -6.79 6.11
C LYS A 56 -9.36 -6.83 6.10
N ASP A 57 -10.01 -6.22 7.07
CA ASP A 57 -11.47 -6.09 7.13
C ASP A 57 -12.04 -4.98 6.22
N GLY A 58 -11.15 -4.20 5.59
CA GLY A 58 -11.50 -3.10 4.69
C GLY A 58 -11.64 -1.74 5.38
N THR A 59 -11.36 -1.61 6.67
CA THR A 59 -11.35 -0.32 7.37
C THR A 59 -10.26 0.57 6.79
N ILE A 60 -10.58 1.82 6.46
CA ILE A 60 -9.65 2.81 5.94
C ILE A 60 -9.24 3.75 7.07
N ILE A 61 -7.96 3.88 7.33
CA ILE A 61 -7.39 4.77 8.34
C ILE A 61 -6.58 5.84 7.63
N GLN A 62 -7.00 7.10 7.75
CA GLN A 62 -6.27 8.23 7.18
C GLN A 62 -5.20 8.73 8.16
N LYS A 63 -3.94 8.71 7.73
CA LYS A 63 -2.77 9.13 8.52
C LYS A 63 -2.22 10.49 8.10
N LEU A 64 -2.42 10.88 6.84
CA LEU A 64 -2.03 12.19 6.32
C LEU A 64 -3.18 12.75 5.46
N ARG A 65 -3.34 14.07 5.47
CA ARG A 65 -4.18 14.76 4.49
C ARG A 65 -3.58 14.61 3.10
N THR A 66 -4.40 14.53 2.07
CA THR A 66 -3.95 14.27 0.69
C THR A 66 -3.00 15.35 0.15
N GLU A 67 -3.19 16.61 0.59
CA GLU A 67 -2.28 17.71 0.25
C GLU A 67 -0.94 17.72 1.00
N SER A 68 -0.76 16.83 1.98
CA SER A 68 0.50 16.68 2.71
C SER A 68 1.41 15.65 2.05
N TYR A 69 2.65 15.56 2.49
CA TYR A 69 3.56 14.43 2.18
C TYR A 69 4.48 14.16 3.37
N SER A 70 4.95 12.94 3.43
CA SER A 70 5.97 12.46 4.38
C SER A 70 7.22 12.04 3.62
N ASP A 71 8.30 11.72 4.32
CA ASP A 71 9.54 11.17 3.73
C ASP A 71 9.43 9.65 3.54
N TYR A 72 8.39 9.18 2.86
CA TYR A 72 8.13 7.76 2.65
C TYR A 72 9.17 7.10 1.75
N PHE A 73 9.58 7.79 0.70
CA PHE A 73 10.71 7.46 -0.18
C PHE A 73 11.89 8.39 0.08
N ASP A 74 13.08 7.97 -0.33
CA ASP A 74 14.27 8.80 -0.23
C ASP A 74 14.23 9.97 -1.24
N GLU A 75 13.41 9.85 -2.30
CA GLU A 75 13.23 10.87 -3.33
C GLU A 75 12.08 11.82 -3.01
N ILE A 76 12.41 13.08 -2.75
CA ILE A 76 11.44 14.12 -2.36
C ILE A 76 10.35 14.34 -3.42
N ASN A 77 10.67 14.24 -4.72
CA ASN A 77 9.70 14.45 -5.79
C ASN A 77 8.65 13.33 -5.83
N VAL A 78 9.02 12.09 -5.52
CA VAL A 78 8.07 10.98 -5.37
C VAL A 78 7.11 11.28 -4.23
N ASN A 79 7.63 11.67 -3.06
CA ASN A 79 6.82 11.98 -1.88
C ASN A 79 5.82 13.11 -2.14
N ARG A 80 6.28 14.20 -2.78
CA ARG A 80 5.44 15.37 -3.09
C ARG A 80 4.31 15.05 -4.05
N ASN A 81 4.58 14.26 -5.08
CA ASN A 81 3.67 14.04 -6.20
C ASN A 81 2.74 12.84 -5.99
N SER A 82 2.88 12.09 -4.89
CA SER A 82 2.17 10.84 -4.69
C SER A 82 1.26 10.84 -3.46
N ILE A 83 0.18 10.08 -3.56
CA ILE A 83 -0.61 9.63 -2.42
C ILE A 83 -0.23 8.18 -2.15
N ILE A 84 0.15 7.86 -0.93
CA ILE A 84 0.64 6.52 -0.56
C ILE A 84 -0.44 5.79 0.23
N ILE A 85 -0.78 4.60 -0.22
CA ILE A 85 -1.76 3.71 0.43
C ILE A 85 -1.04 2.42 0.82
N SER A 86 -1.03 2.11 2.11
CA SER A 86 -0.48 0.85 2.63
C SER A 86 -1.60 -0.11 2.98
N LEU A 87 -1.54 -1.32 2.43
CA LEU A 87 -2.49 -2.39 2.73
C LEU A 87 -1.93 -3.25 3.87
N GLU A 88 -2.76 -3.63 4.82
CA GLU A 88 -2.41 -4.64 5.81
C GLU A 88 -2.10 -5.94 5.10
N ASN A 89 -0.86 -6.38 5.17
CA ASN A 89 -0.42 -7.62 4.54
C ASN A 89 1.00 -7.95 5.05
N LEU A 90 1.26 -9.22 5.34
CA LEU A 90 2.56 -9.66 5.86
C LEU A 90 3.65 -9.75 4.77
N GLY A 91 3.27 -9.70 3.50
CA GLY A 91 4.18 -9.82 2.37
C GLY A 91 4.52 -11.28 2.05
N TRP A 92 5.81 -11.57 1.81
CA TRP A 92 6.28 -12.92 1.58
C TRP A 92 6.38 -13.71 2.89
N LEU A 93 6.16 -15.03 2.77
CA LEU A 93 6.09 -15.97 3.89
C LEU A 93 7.10 -17.10 3.69
N GLU A 94 7.67 -17.58 4.77
CA GLU A 94 8.58 -18.73 4.81
C GLU A 94 8.10 -19.76 5.82
N LYS A 95 8.35 -21.04 5.49
CA LYS A 95 8.15 -22.13 6.45
C LYS A 95 9.23 -22.11 7.51
N VAL A 96 8.82 -22.10 8.77
CA VAL A 96 9.77 -22.23 9.87
C VAL A 96 10.19 -23.72 9.97
N PRO A 97 11.48 -24.04 9.87
CA PRO A 97 11.94 -25.41 10.02
C PRO A 97 11.45 -26.01 11.35
N VAL A 98 11.03 -27.28 11.29
CA VAL A 98 10.56 -28.06 12.47
C VAL A 98 9.25 -27.55 13.11
N LYS A 99 8.68 -26.43 12.63
CA LYS A 99 7.41 -25.89 13.12
C LYS A 99 6.37 -25.86 12.00
N ASN A 100 5.12 -26.09 12.37
CA ASN A 100 4.03 -26.18 11.38
C ASN A 100 3.31 -24.83 11.20
N TYR A 101 4.09 -23.75 11.06
CA TYR A 101 3.55 -22.43 10.75
C TYR A 101 4.46 -21.66 9.78
N LEU A 102 3.92 -20.62 9.18
CA LEU A 102 4.63 -19.69 8.32
C LEU A 102 4.95 -18.41 9.08
N THR A 103 6.04 -17.74 8.71
CA THR A 103 6.36 -16.40 9.21
C THR A 103 6.77 -15.49 8.06
N ASN A 104 6.64 -14.19 8.25
CA ASN A 104 7.28 -13.21 7.39
C ASN A 104 8.70 -12.87 7.89
N TRP A 105 9.38 -12.00 7.20
CA TRP A 105 10.76 -11.58 7.47
C TRP A 105 11.00 -10.92 8.84
N ILE A 106 9.96 -10.43 9.50
CA ILE A 106 10.05 -9.86 10.85
C ILE A 106 9.58 -10.81 11.95
N GLY A 107 9.21 -12.05 11.59
CA GLY A 107 8.82 -13.09 12.53
C GLY A 107 7.33 -13.13 12.87
N ASN A 108 6.47 -12.32 12.23
CA ASN A 108 5.02 -12.41 12.43
C ASN A 108 4.50 -13.74 11.90
N ILE A 109 3.75 -14.46 12.76
CA ILE A 109 3.20 -15.78 12.45
C ILE A 109 1.99 -15.62 11.53
N TYR A 110 1.93 -16.47 10.51
CA TYR A 110 0.81 -16.58 9.60
C TYR A 110 0.19 -17.97 9.66
N ASN A 111 -1.10 -18.02 9.98
CA ASN A 111 -1.86 -19.27 10.15
C ASN A 111 -2.91 -19.50 9.05
N GLY A 112 -2.97 -18.62 8.04
CA GLY A 112 -3.91 -18.76 6.93
C GLY A 112 -3.39 -19.65 5.80
N THR A 113 -4.13 -19.69 4.69
CA THR A 113 -3.71 -20.33 3.45
C THR A 113 -2.92 -19.33 2.62
N PRO A 114 -1.63 -19.55 2.33
CA PRO A 114 -0.84 -18.64 1.54
C PRO A 114 -1.24 -18.69 0.06
N TYR A 115 -1.01 -17.59 -0.66
CA TYR A 115 -1.03 -17.58 -2.10
C TYR A 115 0.31 -18.08 -2.63
N GLU A 116 0.29 -19.10 -3.49
CA GLU A 116 1.49 -19.75 -4.02
C GLU A 116 1.81 -19.21 -5.42
N LYS A 117 2.92 -18.49 -5.54
CA LYS A 117 3.45 -18.05 -6.84
C LYS A 117 4.91 -17.67 -6.70
N LYS A 118 5.76 -18.27 -7.55
CA LYS A 118 7.17 -17.84 -7.63
C LYS A 118 7.25 -16.42 -8.18
N TRP A 119 7.82 -15.53 -7.35
CA TRP A 119 8.17 -14.19 -7.79
C TRP A 119 9.42 -13.73 -7.04
N ARG A 120 10.44 -13.33 -7.77
CA ARG A 120 11.79 -13.09 -7.22
C ARG A 120 12.27 -14.37 -6.50
N ASP A 121 12.71 -14.25 -5.24
CA ASP A 121 13.24 -15.38 -4.47
C ASP A 121 12.18 -16.06 -3.57
N TYR A 122 10.91 -15.67 -3.68
CA TYR A 122 9.83 -16.08 -2.77
C TYR A 122 8.74 -16.84 -3.50
N PHE A 123 8.02 -17.72 -2.74
CA PHE A 123 6.96 -18.58 -3.28
C PHE A 123 5.63 -18.41 -2.59
N LEU A 124 5.63 -18.06 -1.30
CA LEU A 124 4.43 -17.98 -0.47
C LEU A 124 4.16 -16.53 -0.09
N TRP A 125 2.90 -16.12 -0.20
CA TRP A 125 2.48 -14.74 0.00
C TRP A 125 1.22 -14.67 0.84
N ASP A 126 1.14 -13.69 1.72
CA ASP A 126 -0.09 -13.34 2.40
C ASP A 126 -1.10 -12.78 1.38
N PRO A 127 -2.31 -13.39 1.21
CA PRO A 127 -3.29 -12.89 0.26
C PRO A 127 -3.97 -11.60 0.72
N TYR A 128 -4.45 -10.81 -0.24
CA TYR A 128 -5.31 -9.65 0.01
C TYR A 128 -6.77 -10.07 0.06
N THR A 129 -7.54 -9.48 0.99
CA THR A 129 -8.95 -9.82 1.15
C THR A 129 -9.84 -9.07 0.13
N ASP A 130 -11.02 -9.62 -0.16
CA ASP A 130 -12.01 -8.93 -1.02
C ASP A 130 -12.49 -7.61 -0.39
N ARG A 131 -12.57 -7.54 0.93
CA ARG A 131 -12.94 -6.31 1.64
C ARG A 131 -11.88 -5.22 1.45
N GLN A 132 -10.59 -5.56 1.58
CA GLN A 132 -9.50 -4.64 1.27
C GLN A 132 -9.57 -4.15 -0.17
N MET A 133 -9.77 -5.07 -1.12
CA MET A 133 -9.85 -4.73 -2.54
C MET A 133 -10.99 -3.78 -2.86
N LYS A 134 -12.17 -3.99 -2.29
CA LYS A 134 -13.33 -3.10 -2.45
C LYS A 134 -13.05 -1.71 -1.85
N SER A 135 -12.54 -1.64 -0.62
CA SER A 135 -12.22 -0.38 0.04
C SER A 135 -11.13 0.38 -0.71
N LEU A 136 -10.08 -0.33 -1.16
CA LEU A 136 -9.02 0.27 -1.98
C LEU A 136 -9.55 0.84 -3.29
N ALA A 137 -10.39 0.08 -3.99
CA ALA A 137 -10.93 0.50 -5.29
C ALA A 137 -11.78 1.76 -5.16
N GLY A 138 -12.67 1.80 -4.17
CA GLY A 138 -13.47 3.00 -3.91
C GLY A 138 -12.62 4.20 -3.51
N LEU A 139 -11.66 4.03 -2.58
CA LEU A 139 -10.74 5.11 -2.21
C LEU A 139 -9.91 5.59 -3.41
N CYS A 140 -9.40 4.68 -4.24
CA CYS A 140 -8.65 5.06 -5.44
C CYS A 140 -9.53 5.84 -6.43
N LYS A 141 -10.79 5.46 -6.62
CA LYS A 141 -11.74 6.16 -7.50
C LYS A 141 -11.93 7.61 -7.01
N ASP A 142 -12.20 7.80 -5.71
CA ASP A 142 -12.39 9.12 -5.12
C ASP A 142 -11.12 9.99 -5.28
N LEU A 143 -9.93 9.45 -4.98
CA LEU A 143 -8.66 10.16 -5.08
C LEU A 143 -8.27 10.49 -6.53
N VAL A 144 -8.55 9.60 -7.47
CA VAL A 144 -8.31 9.81 -8.90
C VAL A 144 -9.16 10.97 -9.40
N ASP A 145 -10.43 11.02 -9.02
CA ASP A 145 -11.35 12.08 -9.43
C ASP A 145 -11.03 13.43 -8.73
N GLU A 146 -10.71 13.41 -7.43
CA GLU A 146 -10.34 14.61 -6.65
C GLU A 146 -9.06 15.28 -7.19
N HIS A 147 -8.00 14.50 -7.39
CA HIS A 147 -6.68 15.01 -7.76
C HIS A 147 -6.42 15.02 -9.28
N LYS A 148 -7.40 14.58 -10.10
CA LYS A 148 -7.26 14.45 -11.57
C LYS A 148 -6.07 13.56 -11.95
N ILE A 149 -5.90 12.46 -11.22
CA ILE A 149 -4.90 11.45 -11.52
C ILE A 149 -5.40 10.61 -12.71
N GLU A 150 -4.49 10.12 -13.56
CA GLU A 150 -4.85 9.25 -14.67
C GLU A 150 -5.54 7.97 -14.17
N LYS A 151 -6.69 7.59 -14.78
CA LYS A 151 -7.40 6.33 -14.52
C LYS A 151 -6.65 5.13 -15.13
N LYS A 152 -5.39 4.97 -14.74
CA LYS A 152 -4.46 3.97 -15.24
C LYS A 152 -3.82 3.23 -14.08
N CYS A 153 -3.94 1.92 -14.10
CA CYS A 153 -3.18 1.06 -13.21
C CYS A 153 -2.02 0.44 -13.99
N VAL A 154 -0.80 0.64 -13.52
CA VAL A 154 0.39 0.08 -14.18
C VAL A 154 0.46 -1.44 -14.05
N GLY A 155 -0.06 -1.98 -12.96
CA GLY A 155 -0.45 -3.38 -12.84
C GLY A 155 0.67 -4.41 -12.77
N HIS A 156 1.94 -4.00 -12.76
CA HIS A 156 3.05 -4.96 -12.78
C HIS A 156 3.85 -4.92 -11.46
N ASN A 157 4.19 -6.11 -10.99
CA ASN A 157 5.11 -6.30 -9.86
C ASN A 157 6.58 -6.29 -10.31
N THR A 158 6.91 -5.47 -11.31
CA THR A 158 8.25 -5.34 -11.88
C THR A 158 8.76 -3.92 -11.78
N THR A 159 10.06 -3.75 -11.70
CA THR A 159 10.70 -2.43 -11.75
C THR A 159 10.51 -1.79 -13.12
N ILE A 160 10.08 -0.54 -13.14
CA ILE A 160 9.80 0.23 -14.35
C ILE A 160 10.71 1.46 -14.37
N LYS A 161 11.36 1.67 -15.51
CA LYS A 161 12.20 2.86 -15.69
C LYS A 161 11.35 4.14 -15.65
N ASP A 162 11.81 5.15 -14.94
CA ASP A 162 11.18 6.49 -14.84
C ASP A 162 9.73 6.43 -14.29
N VAL A 163 9.41 5.43 -13.45
CA VAL A 163 8.06 5.25 -12.87
C VAL A 163 7.62 6.49 -12.08
N GLU A 164 8.54 7.24 -11.51
CA GLU A 164 8.28 8.50 -10.78
C GLU A 164 7.73 9.61 -11.67
N LYS A 165 7.88 9.50 -13.01
CA LYS A 165 7.32 10.42 -14.01
C LYS A 165 5.92 10.02 -14.49
N MET A 166 5.51 8.78 -14.24
CA MET A 166 4.22 8.25 -14.68
C MET A 166 3.08 8.81 -13.84
N GLY A 167 1.90 8.99 -14.46
CA GLY A 167 0.64 9.20 -13.78
C GLY A 167 -0.04 7.87 -13.43
N GLY A 168 -1.10 7.94 -12.60
CA GLY A 168 -1.94 6.79 -12.30
C GLY A 168 -1.55 6.03 -11.04
N ILE A 169 -1.91 4.73 -10.99
CA ILE A 169 -1.71 3.87 -9.83
C ILE A 169 -0.55 2.91 -10.11
N VAL A 170 0.44 2.94 -9.23
CA VAL A 170 1.64 2.12 -9.30
C VAL A 170 1.87 1.39 -7.97
N SER A 171 2.74 0.39 -7.94
CA SER A 171 3.16 -0.26 -6.72
C SER A 171 4.58 0.16 -6.32
N ARG A 172 4.92 0.01 -5.05
CA ARG A 172 6.27 0.32 -4.56
C ARG A 172 7.33 -0.55 -5.24
N SER A 173 7.01 -1.80 -5.59
CA SER A 173 7.91 -2.68 -6.34
C SER A 173 8.22 -2.20 -7.77
N ASN A 174 7.45 -1.25 -8.32
CA ASN A 174 7.76 -0.63 -9.59
C ASN A 174 8.96 0.34 -9.51
N PHE A 175 9.27 0.88 -8.34
CA PHE A 175 10.40 1.79 -8.13
C PHE A 175 11.73 1.08 -7.95
N ASP A 176 11.74 -0.05 -7.22
CA ASP A 176 12.98 -0.76 -6.93
C ASP A 176 12.74 -2.27 -6.79
N LYS A 177 13.63 -3.06 -7.40
CA LYS A 177 13.61 -4.53 -7.32
C LYS A 177 13.76 -5.09 -5.91
N ARG A 178 14.25 -4.31 -4.96
CA ARG A 178 14.36 -4.70 -3.55
C ARG A 178 13.02 -4.73 -2.83
N PHE A 179 12.03 -4.00 -3.33
CA PHE A 179 10.69 -3.97 -2.74
C PHE A 179 9.84 -5.13 -3.25
N THR A 180 9.14 -5.80 -2.36
CA THR A 180 8.23 -6.90 -2.65
C THR A 180 6.76 -6.52 -2.53
N ASP A 181 6.47 -5.26 -2.31
CA ASP A 181 5.11 -4.70 -2.23
C ASP A 181 4.80 -3.85 -3.49
N ILE A 182 3.71 -4.06 -4.14
CA ILE A 182 2.61 -5.01 -3.86
C ILE A 182 2.98 -6.40 -4.37
N SER A 183 2.65 -7.42 -3.58
CA SER A 183 2.98 -8.82 -3.88
C SER A 183 2.18 -9.41 -5.06
N PRO A 184 2.60 -10.55 -5.66
CA PRO A 184 1.86 -11.19 -6.74
C PRO A 184 0.51 -11.79 -6.33
N ALA A 185 0.18 -11.79 -5.03
CA ALA A 185 -1.17 -12.14 -4.55
C ALA A 185 -2.21 -11.04 -4.83
N PHE A 186 -1.78 -9.85 -5.23
CA PHE A 186 -2.66 -8.73 -5.53
C PHE A 186 -3.23 -8.81 -6.95
N ASN A 187 -4.54 -8.62 -7.09
CA ASN A 187 -5.21 -8.66 -8.38
C ASN A 187 -5.37 -7.23 -8.97
N PHE A 188 -4.40 -6.80 -9.78
CA PHE A 188 -4.42 -5.49 -10.44
C PHE A 188 -5.53 -5.37 -11.49
N GLU A 189 -5.90 -6.45 -12.18
CA GLU A 189 -6.99 -6.45 -13.15
C GLU A 189 -8.31 -6.14 -12.45
N LYS A 190 -8.58 -6.79 -11.30
CA LYS A 190 -9.75 -6.51 -10.48
C LYS A 190 -9.80 -5.05 -10.04
N LEU A 191 -8.66 -4.47 -9.61
CA LEU A 191 -8.59 -3.05 -9.24
C LEU A 191 -8.88 -2.15 -10.45
N THR A 192 -8.29 -2.43 -11.60
CA THR A 192 -8.48 -1.65 -12.82
C THR A 192 -9.95 -1.64 -13.24
N ASN A 193 -10.61 -2.82 -13.24
CA ASN A 193 -12.02 -2.95 -13.57
C ASN A 193 -12.90 -2.12 -12.64
N TYR A 194 -12.65 -2.15 -11.33
CA TYR A 194 -13.39 -1.34 -10.37
C TYR A 194 -13.25 0.17 -10.58
N ILE A 195 -12.08 0.65 -10.97
CA ILE A 195 -11.83 2.09 -11.16
C ILE A 195 -12.44 2.58 -12.48
N GLN A 196 -12.49 1.71 -13.50
CA GLN A 196 -13.03 2.04 -14.82
C GLN A 196 -14.55 1.88 -14.90
N ASP A 197 -15.13 1.05 -14.03
CA ASP A 197 -16.57 0.76 -14.04
C ASP A 197 -17.35 1.90 -13.36
N GLU A 198 -18.20 2.60 -14.14
CA GLU A 198 -19.06 3.68 -13.64
C GLU A 198 -20.24 3.17 -12.80
N GLN A 199 -20.50 1.86 -12.76
CA GLN A 199 -21.68 1.27 -12.10
C GLN A 199 -21.45 0.82 -10.65
N PHE A 200 -20.24 0.88 -10.13
CA PHE A 200 -19.96 0.57 -8.72
C PHE A 200 -20.03 1.83 -7.84
N VAL A 201 -21.24 2.31 -7.62
CA VAL A 201 -21.58 3.32 -6.58
C VAL A 201 -22.45 2.66 -5.51
#